data_2c8e51c28efb4f4816de6b425890b49d
#
_entry.id   2c8e51c28efb4f4816de6b425890b49d
#
_cell.length_a   1.000
_cell.length_b   1.000
_cell.length_c   1.000
_cell.angle_alpha   90.00
_cell.angle_beta   90.00
_cell.angle_gamma   90.00
#
_symmetry.space_group_name_H-M   'P 1'
#
loop_
_entity.id
_entity.type
_entity.pdbx_description
1 polymer ?
#
loop_
_entity_poly.entity_id
_entity_poly.type
_entity_poly.pdbx_seq_one_letter_code
_entity_poly.pdbx_strand_id
1 'polypeptide(L)'
;GHVDFSYEVSRSLAACEGALLVVDGSQGVEAQTLSTCYKAIDLGLEVIPVINKIDLPQAEPERVKKEIEEIIGIDASEALSVSAKDGTNLNELMKQIAQKIPPPKKSEEANLQALIIDSWYDNFLGVISLIRIFSGSLKKGEKFVVKSTGQTYTADTIGKFTPKKIPCTELLEGEVGYLVASVKDLKSVPVGDTLISAKYPETNELDGFEEVKPQVFASFFPIDSNDYQAFREALQKLNLN
;
A
#
# COMPACT_ATOMS: atom_id res chain seq x y z
N GLY A 1 2.59 2.36 12.53
CA GLY A 1 1.41 3.17 12.30
C GLY A 1 0.49 3.25 13.51
N HIS A 2 -0.30 4.30 13.57
CA HIS A 2 -1.34 4.44 14.60
C HIS A 2 -2.45 3.41 14.35
N VAL A 3 -3.13 2.96 15.41
CA VAL A 3 -4.23 1.99 15.32
C VAL A 3 -5.34 2.49 14.38
N ASP A 4 -5.55 3.79 14.31
CA ASP A 4 -6.55 4.43 13.45
C ASP A 4 -6.27 4.27 11.95
N PHE A 5 -5.02 3.98 11.55
CA PHE A 5 -4.61 3.74 10.16
C PHE A 5 -4.53 2.26 9.78
N SER A 6 -5.24 1.43 10.51
CA SER A 6 -5.20 -0.02 10.33
C SER A 6 -5.69 -0.48 8.95
N TYR A 7 -6.61 0.28 8.35
CA TYR A 7 -7.18 0.02 7.03
C TYR A 7 -6.17 0.35 5.92
N GLU A 8 -5.52 1.52 5.99
CA GLU A 8 -4.48 1.94 5.06
C GLU A 8 -3.28 0.99 5.09
N VAL A 9 -2.92 0.51 6.29
CA VAL A 9 -1.87 -0.51 6.45
C VAL A 9 -2.25 -1.80 5.74
N SER A 10 -3.48 -2.30 5.90
CA SER A 10 -3.94 -3.52 5.23
C SER A 10 -3.92 -3.39 3.70
N ARG A 11 -4.34 -2.23 3.17
CA ARG A 11 -4.25 -1.95 1.72
C ARG A 11 -2.81 -1.96 1.21
N SER A 12 -1.91 -1.33 1.96
CA SER A 12 -0.49 -1.29 1.60
C SER A 12 0.15 -2.69 1.63
N LEU A 13 -0.18 -3.50 2.64
CA LEU A 13 0.32 -4.87 2.76
C LEU A 13 -0.18 -5.78 1.63
N ALA A 14 -1.40 -5.57 1.13
CA ALA A 14 -1.94 -6.33 -0.01
C ALA A 14 -1.14 -6.12 -1.31
N ALA A 15 -0.31 -5.07 -1.37
CA ALA A 15 0.58 -4.79 -2.49
C ALA A 15 1.98 -5.39 -2.32
N CYS A 16 2.23 -6.20 -1.29
CA CYS A 16 3.57 -6.67 -0.94
C CYS A 16 3.62 -8.20 -0.85
N GLU A 17 4.79 -8.77 -1.06
CA GLU A 17 5.11 -10.16 -0.81
C GLU A 17 5.76 -10.38 0.55
N GLY A 18 6.24 -9.32 1.17
CA GLY A 18 6.86 -9.36 2.49
C GLY A 18 6.84 -8.01 3.18
N ALA A 19 7.16 -8.02 4.46
CA ALA A 19 7.18 -6.84 5.31
C ALA A 19 8.42 -6.83 6.20
N LEU A 20 8.97 -5.64 6.44
CA LEU A 20 9.99 -5.44 7.47
C LEU A 20 9.32 -5.05 8.78
N LEU A 21 9.50 -5.85 9.82
CA LEU A 21 9.11 -5.52 11.18
C LEU A 21 10.23 -4.70 11.82
N VAL A 22 10.14 -3.38 11.70
CA VAL A 22 11.17 -2.48 12.22
C VAL A 22 10.86 -2.12 13.67
N VAL A 23 11.69 -2.59 14.59
CA VAL A 23 11.57 -2.35 16.04
C VAL A 23 12.69 -1.43 16.51
N ASP A 24 12.34 -0.47 17.37
CA ASP A 24 13.31 0.42 18.01
C ASP A 24 14.15 -0.34 19.03
N GLY A 25 15.48 -0.34 18.85
CA GLY A 25 16.42 -1.05 19.72
C GLY A 25 16.45 -0.54 21.17
N SER A 26 15.95 0.67 21.42
CA SER A 26 15.88 1.25 22.76
C SER A 26 14.54 1.03 23.43
N GLN A 27 13.43 1.07 22.66
CA GLN A 27 12.07 0.96 23.18
C GLN A 27 11.54 -0.47 23.21
N GLY A 28 11.92 -1.31 22.23
CA GLY A 28 11.43 -2.67 22.09
C GLY A 28 10.07 -2.77 21.42
N VAL A 29 9.35 -3.83 21.68
CA VAL A 29 8.07 -4.15 21.05
C VAL A 29 6.94 -3.34 21.67
N GLU A 30 6.25 -2.56 20.84
CA GLU A 30 5.09 -1.76 21.24
C GLU A 30 3.78 -2.41 20.76
N ALA A 31 2.63 -2.04 21.38
CA ALA A 31 1.32 -2.59 21.01
C ALA A 31 0.94 -2.40 19.54
N GLN A 32 1.36 -1.28 18.94
CA GLN A 32 1.15 -1.00 17.52
C GLN A 32 1.96 -1.93 16.60
N THR A 33 3.17 -2.29 17.03
CA THR A 33 4.04 -3.25 16.33
C THR A 33 3.34 -4.59 16.21
N LEU A 34 2.75 -5.08 17.31
CA LEU A 34 1.99 -6.32 17.36
C LEU A 34 0.84 -6.35 16.36
N SER A 35 -0.05 -5.36 16.44
CA SER A 35 -1.26 -5.33 15.61
C SER A 35 -0.95 -5.29 14.12
N THR A 36 0.09 -4.56 13.73
CA THR A 36 0.52 -4.46 12.33
C THR A 36 1.23 -5.73 11.85
N CYS A 37 2.04 -6.34 12.73
CA CYS A 37 2.74 -7.59 12.41
C CYS A 37 1.75 -8.75 12.18
N TYR A 38 0.77 -8.92 13.05
CA TYR A 38 -0.25 -9.96 12.87
C TYR A 38 -1.04 -9.80 11.58
N LYS A 39 -1.36 -8.58 11.16
CA LYS A 39 -1.98 -8.35 9.85
C LYS A 39 -1.12 -8.81 8.68
N ALA A 40 0.19 -8.58 8.75
CA ALA A 40 1.10 -9.06 7.72
C ALA A 40 1.15 -10.60 7.69
N ILE A 41 1.17 -11.24 8.86
CA ILE A 41 1.15 -12.71 9.00
C ILE A 41 -0.18 -13.28 8.48
N ASP A 42 -1.31 -12.70 8.84
CA ASP A 42 -2.65 -13.14 8.39
C ASP A 42 -2.81 -13.06 6.87
N LEU A 43 -2.13 -12.11 6.23
CA LEU A 43 -2.05 -11.99 4.77
C LEU A 43 -1.03 -12.97 4.13
N GLY A 44 -0.33 -13.76 4.93
CA GLY A 44 0.65 -14.74 4.47
C GLY A 44 1.95 -14.11 3.94
N LEU A 45 2.28 -12.90 4.40
CA LEU A 45 3.50 -12.21 4.00
C LEU A 45 4.71 -12.76 4.75
N GLU A 46 5.86 -12.78 4.08
CA GLU A 46 7.15 -13.02 4.75
C GLU A 46 7.49 -11.81 5.64
N VAL A 47 7.70 -12.03 6.94
CA VAL A 47 8.00 -10.96 7.89
C VAL A 47 9.46 -11.06 8.34
N ILE A 48 10.26 -10.04 8.05
CA ILE A 48 11.67 -9.96 8.42
C ILE A 48 11.82 -9.00 9.61
N PRO A 49 12.16 -9.47 10.82
CA PRO A 49 12.42 -8.61 11.96
C PRO A 49 13.76 -7.84 11.80
N VAL A 50 13.71 -6.54 12.10
CA VAL A 50 14.85 -5.62 12.01
C VAL A 50 14.87 -4.73 13.25
N ILE A 51 16.00 -4.67 13.94
CA ILE A 51 16.19 -3.81 15.11
C ILE A 51 16.93 -2.55 14.67
N ASN A 52 16.25 -1.43 14.71
CA ASN A 52 16.79 -0.14 14.28
C ASN A 52 17.25 0.72 15.46
N LYS A 53 17.98 1.78 15.16
CA LYS A 53 18.50 2.78 16.10
C LYS A 53 19.56 2.22 17.05
N ILE A 54 20.39 1.28 16.58
CA ILE A 54 21.49 0.76 17.38
C ILE A 54 22.62 1.78 17.66
N ASP A 55 22.57 2.94 17.02
CA ASP A 55 23.44 4.09 17.31
C ASP A 55 23.11 4.77 18.65
N LEU A 56 21.95 4.47 19.24
CA LEU A 56 21.58 5.02 20.54
C LEU A 56 22.28 4.30 21.68
N PRO A 57 22.83 5.01 22.69
CA PRO A 57 23.55 4.40 23.82
C PRO A 57 22.68 3.43 24.64
N GLN A 58 21.36 3.62 24.66
CA GLN A 58 20.41 2.78 25.38
C GLN A 58 19.83 1.64 24.52
N ALA A 59 20.34 1.42 23.31
CA ALA A 59 19.87 0.32 22.48
C ALA A 59 20.35 -1.02 23.04
N GLU A 60 19.42 -1.97 23.18
CA GLU A 60 19.64 -3.32 23.68
C GLU A 60 19.12 -4.37 22.68
N PRO A 61 19.82 -4.62 21.56
CA PRO A 61 19.33 -5.47 20.48
C PRO A 61 18.98 -6.90 20.93
N GLU A 62 19.79 -7.50 21.80
CA GLU A 62 19.54 -8.88 22.27
C GLU A 62 18.31 -8.99 23.18
N ARG A 63 17.99 -7.95 23.94
CA ARG A 63 16.72 -7.88 24.69
C ARG A 63 15.55 -7.80 23.72
N VAL A 64 15.65 -6.93 22.71
CA VAL A 64 14.57 -6.71 21.73
C VAL A 64 14.32 -7.97 20.89
N LYS A 65 15.35 -8.75 20.51
CA LYS A 65 15.17 -10.05 19.85
C LYS A 65 14.29 -10.98 20.68
N LYS A 66 14.61 -11.13 21.97
CA LYS A 66 13.81 -11.97 22.89
C LYS A 66 12.38 -11.48 23.01
N GLU A 67 12.17 -10.16 23.12
CA GLU A 67 10.81 -9.58 23.13
C GLU A 67 10.02 -9.91 21.86
N ILE A 68 10.65 -9.85 20.67
CA ILE A 68 10.01 -10.23 19.41
C ILE A 68 9.58 -11.69 19.45
N GLU A 69 10.46 -12.59 19.89
CA GLU A 69 10.16 -14.02 19.98
C GLU A 69 9.08 -14.35 21.02
N GLU A 70 9.17 -13.75 22.22
CA GLU A 70 8.24 -14.03 23.33
C GLU A 70 6.86 -13.39 23.14
N ILE A 71 6.81 -12.16 22.61
CA ILE A 71 5.59 -11.38 22.52
C ILE A 71 4.88 -11.58 21.18
N ILE A 72 5.63 -11.61 20.07
CA ILE A 72 5.06 -11.72 18.71
C ILE A 72 5.00 -13.20 18.28
N GLY A 73 5.96 -14.01 18.71
CA GLY A 73 6.03 -15.43 18.37
C GLY A 73 6.68 -15.72 17.01
N ILE A 74 7.47 -14.78 16.46
CA ILE A 74 8.25 -14.99 15.25
C ILE A 74 9.73 -15.16 15.60
N ASP A 75 10.46 -15.98 14.81
CA ASP A 75 11.90 -16.16 14.97
C ASP A 75 12.66 -14.86 14.70
N ALA A 76 13.38 -14.37 15.69
CA ALA A 76 14.21 -13.17 15.61
C ALA A 76 15.72 -13.48 15.75
N SER A 77 16.12 -14.75 15.75
CA SER A 77 17.52 -15.16 15.88
C SER A 77 18.43 -14.51 14.82
N GLU A 78 17.95 -14.41 13.59
CA GLU A 78 18.62 -13.77 12.45
C GLU A 78 18.23 -12.29 12.23
N ALA A 79 17.53 -11.66 13.18
CA ALA A 79 17.16 -10.26 13.08
C ALA A 79 18.40 -9.37 12.99
N LEU A 80 18.48 -8.56 11.95
CA LEU A 80 19.58 -7.63 11.77
C LEU A 80 19.41 -6.41 12.66
N SER A 81 20.50 -6.05 13.32
CA SER A 81 20.64 -4.82 14.09
C SER A 81 21.23 -3.73 13.19
N VAL A 82 20.47 -2.67 12.93
CA VAL A 82 20.80 -1.63 11.95
C VAL A 82 20.73 -0.23 12.56
N SER A 83 21.39 0.72 11.94
CA SER A 83 21.11 2.14 12.13
C SER A 83 20.79 2.80 10.78
N ALA A 84 19.55 3.19 10.60
CA ALA A 84 19.14 3.92 9.41
C ALA A 84 19.73 5.34 9.37
N LYS A 85 20.19 5.87 10.52
CA LYS A 85 20.76 7.21 10.65
C LYS A 85 22.17 7.28 10.09
N ASP A 86 23.02 6.32 10.43
CA ASP A 86 24.43 6.30 10.03
C ASP A 86 24.77 5.26 8.95
N GLY A 87 23.77 4.45 8.54
CA GLY A 87 23.91 3.46 7.48
C GLY A 87 24.42 2.10 7.92
N THR A 88 24.61 1.87 9.22
CA THR A 88 25.14 0.60 9.74
C THR A 88 24.26 -0.59 9.34
N ASN A 89 24.86 -1.61 8.74
CA ASN A 89 24.26 -2.88 8.32
C ASN A 89 23.12 -2.77 7.27
N LEU A 90 22.90 -1.60 6.63
CA LEU A 90 21.83 -1.44 5.63
C LEU A 90 22.10 -2.27 4.36
N ASN A 91 23.36 -2.41 3.94
CA ASN A 91 23.69 -3.26 2.79
C ASN A 91 23.36 -4.74 3.05
N GLU A 92 23.58 -5.21 4.28
CA GLU A 92 23.25 -6.58 4.66
C GLU A 92 21.73 -6.79 4.74
N LEU A 93 21.00 -5.80 5.27
CA LEU A 93 19.54 -5.79 5.23
C LEU A 93 18.99 -5.88 3.80
N MET A 94 19.55 -5.12 2.86
CA MET A 94 19.12 -5.20 1.45
C MET A 94 19.36 -6.57 0.84
N LYS A 95 20.47 -7.25 1.18
CA LYS A 95 20.70 -8.63 0.75
C LYS A 95 19.71 -9.61 1.38
N GLN A 96 19.43 -9.47 2.68
CA GLN A 96 18.47 -10.31 3.38
C GLN A 96 17.05 -10.15 2.79
N ILE A 97 16.62 -8.94 2.48
CA ILE A 97 15.35 -8.67 1.76
C ILE A 97 15.31 -9.43 0.44
N ALA A 98 16.34 -9.29 -0.40
CA ALA A 98 16.39 -9.93 -1.70
C ALA A 98 16.43 -11.48 -1.64
N GLN A 99 16.90 -12.04 -0.52
CA GLN A 99 17.00 -13.50 -0.33
C GLN A 99 15.74 -14.11 0.29
N LYS A 100 15.09 -13.39 1.22
CA LYS A 100 13.98 -13.95 2.03
C LYS A 100 12.61 -13.60 1.45
N ILE A 101 12.42 -12.39 0.91
CA ILE A 101 11.12 -12.01 0.33
C ILE A 101 10.95 -12.72 -1.02
N PRO A 102 9.89 -13.52 -1.19
CA PRO A 102 9.64 -14.21 -2.44
C PRO A 102 9.29 -13.22 -3.57
N PRO A 103 9.50 -13.58 -4.84
CA PRO A 103 9.01 -12.78 -5.96
C PRO A 103 7.48 -12.83 -6.01
N PRO A 104 6.83 -11.86 -6.72
CA PRO A 104 5.39 -11.89 -6.95
C PRO A 104 4.93 -13.23 -7.52
N LYS A 105 3.82 -13.76 -6.99
CA LYS A 105 3.24 -15.00 -7.50
C LYS A 105 2.73 -14.74 -8.92
N LYS A 106 3.09 -15.63 -9.85
CA LYS A 106 2.53 -15.60 -11.20
C LYS A 106 1.07 -16.00 -11.17
N SER A 107 0.25 -15.26 -11.90
CA SER A 107 -1.14 -15.59 -12.11
C SER A 107 -1.30 -16.62 -13.23
N GLU A 108 -2.33 -17.48 -13.12
CA GLU A 108 -2.76 -18.34 -14.24
C GLU A 108 -3.59 -17.54 -15.26
N GLU A 109 -4.11 -16.38 -14.87
CA GLU A 109 -4.83 -15.48 -15.76
C GLU A 109 -3.84 -14.73 -16.67
N ALA A 110 -4.09 -14.76 -17.97
CA ALA A 110 -3.23 -14.10 -18.96
C ALA A 110 -3.64 -12.63 -19.20
N ASN A 111 -4.90 -12.29 -18.90
CA ASN A 111 -5.46 -10.97 -19.14
C ASN A 111 -5.14 -10.02 -18.00
N LEU A 112 -5.25 -8.72 -18.26
CA LEU A 112 -5.03 -7.70 -17.25
C LEU A 112 -5.99 -7.87 -16.07
N GLN A 113 -5.43 -8.02 -14.89
CA GLN A 113 -6.08 -7.79 -13.60
C GLN A 113 -5.17 -6.88 -12.77
N ALA A 114 -5.66 -5.71 -12.41
CA ALA A 114 -4.96 -4.80 -11.51
C ALA A 114 -5.88 -4.37 -10.37
N LEU A 115 -5.36 -4.34 -9.15
CA LEU A 115 -6.07 -3.89 -7.97
C LEU A 115 -5.76 -2.42 -7.70
N ILE A 116 -6.78 -1.62 -7.43
CA ILE A 116 -6.62 -0.25 -6.95
C ILE A 116 -6.34 -0.31 -5.45
N ILE A 117 -5.11 0.03 -5.07
CA ILE A 117 -4.65 -0.03 -3.67
C ILE A 117 -4.98 1.27 -2.94
N ASP A 118 -4.84 2.38 -3.64
CA ASP A 118 -5.05 3.72 -3.10
C ASP A 118 -5.39 4.70 -4.20
N SER A 119 -6.00 5.84 -3.85
CA SER A 119 -6.29 6.92 -4.80
C SER A 119 -6.21 8.26 -4.09
N TRP A 120 -5.68 9.27 -4.77
CA TRP A 120 -5.64 10.66 -4.27
C TRP A 120 -5.92 11.65 -5.38
N TYR A 121 -6.26 12.86 -4.98
CA TYR A 121 -6.55 13.93 -5.93
C TYR A 121 -5.32 14.84 -6.12
N ASP A 122 -4.92 15.03 -7.37
CA ASP A 122 -3.90 16.00 -7.79
C ASP A 122 -4.59 17.15 -8.50
N ASN A 123 -4.26 18.40 -8.14
CA ASN A 123 -4.92 19.58 -8.70
C ASN A 123 -4.72 19.76 -10.22
N PHE A 124 -3.69 19.13 -10.80
CA PHE A 124 -3.34 19.24 -12.22
C PHE A 124 -3.71 17.97 -13.01
N LEU A 125 -3.57 16.81 -12.40
CA LEU A 125 -3.75 15.50 -13.06
C LEU A 125 -5.13 14.86 -12.78
N GLY A 126 -5.89 15.42 -11.84
CA GLY A 126 -7.12 14.82 -11.37
C GLY A 126 -6.86 13.65 -10.44
N VAL A 127 -7.63 12.58 -10.56
CA VAL A 127 -7.46 11.37 -9.77
C VAL A 127 -6.24 10.61 -10.22
N ILE A 128 -5.37 10.29 -9.25
CA ILE A 128 -4.24 9.38 -9.43
C ILE A 128 -4.54 8.15 -8.60
N SER A 129 -4.58 6.98 -9.24
CA SER A 129 -4.75 5.70 -8.56
C SER A 129 -3.42 4.98 -8.45
N LEU A 130 -3.10 4.45 -7.26
CA LEU A 130 -2.03 3.50 -7.05
C LEU A 130 -2.58 2.11 -7.35
N ILE A 131 -1.97 1.42 -8.30
CA ILE A 131 -2.43 0.11 -8.75
C ILE A 131 -1.32 -0.93 -8.62
N ARG A 132 -1.70 -2.18 -8.36
CA ARG A 132 -0.83 -3.34 -8.49
C ARG A 132 -1.33 -4.23 -9.60
N ILE A 133 -0.46 -4.62 -10.51
CA ILE A 133 -0.76 -5.57 -11.59
C ILE A 133 -0.62 -6.99 -11.03
N PHE A 134 -1.72 -7.75 -10.99
CA PHE A 134 -1.74 -9.14 -10.55
C PHE A 134 -1.57 -10.11 -11.71
N SER A 135 -2.05 -9.75 -12.90
CA SER A 135 -1.88 -10.55 -14.13
C SER A 135 -1.83 -9.66 -15.36
N GLY A 136 -1.21 -10.15 -16.41
CA GLY A 136 -1.08 -9.43 -17.67
C GLY A 136 -0.23 -8.17 -17.59
N SER A 137 -0.62 -7.14 -18.32
CA SER A 137 0.05 -5.84 -18.29
C SER A 137 -0.91 -4.70 -18.64
N LEU A 138 -0.56 -3.48 -18.25
CA LEU A 138 -1.27 -2.25 -18.63
C LEU A 138 -0.32 -1.33 -19.39
N LYS A 139 -0.71 -0.95 -20.62
CA LYS A 139 0.07 -0.02 -21.46
C LYS A 139 -0.54 1.37 -21.45
N LYS A 140 0.33 2.37 -21.57
CA LYS A 140 -0.12 3.75 -21.79
C LYS A 140 -0.97 3.83 -23.06
N GLY A 141 -2.12 4.51 -22.96
CA GLY A 141 -3.11 4.64 -24.03
C GLY A 141 -4.06 3.45 -24.16
N GLU A 142 -3.89 2.38 -23.38
CA GLU A 142 -4.79 1.23 -23.39
C GLU A 142 -6.09 1.53 -22.65
N LYS A 143 -7.18 0.92 -23.13
CA LYS A 143 -8.50 1.03 -22.48
C LYS A 143 -8.66 -0.07 -21.45
N PHE A 144 -9.12 0.32 -20.28
CA PHE A 144 -9.46 -0.59 -19.19
C PHE A 144 -10.87 -0.33 -18.69
N VAL A 145 -11.44 -1.33 -18.02
CA VAL A 145 -12.76 -1.26 -17.38
C VAL A 145 -12.57 -1.36 -15.87
N VAL A 146 -13.27 -0.53 -15.12
CA VAL A 146 -13.43 -0.64 -13.67
C VAL A 146 -14.54 -1.63 -13.40
N LYS A 147 -14.23 -2.77 -12.78
CA LYS A 147 -15.10 -3.94 -12.76
C LYS A 147 -16.44 -3.68 -12.07
N SER A 148 -16.44 -3.03 -10.90
CA SER A 148 -17.66 -2.78 -10.13
C SER A 148 -18.60 -1.79 -10.80
N THR A 149 -18.04 -0.77 -11.48
CA THR A 149 -18.85 0.29 -12.10
C THR A 149 -19.14 0.03 -13.58
N GLY A 150 -18.40 -0.89 -14.22
CA GLY A 150 -18.49 -1.17 -15.66
C GLY A 150 -18.01 -0.01 -16.55
N GLN A 151 -17.44 1.03 -15.96
CA GLN A 151 -16.99 2.20 -16.72
C GLN A 151 -15.65 1.95 -17.40
N THR A 152 -15.52 2.43 -18.63
CA THR A 152 -14.31 2.29 -19.43
C THR A 152 -13.54 3.59 -19.46
N TYR A 153 -12.24 3.51 -19.20
CA TYR A 153 -11.30 4.63 -19.24
C TYR A 153 -10.09 4.31 -20.10
N THR A 154 -9.28 5.32 -20.38
CA THR A 154 -8.00 5.18 -21.07
C THR A 154 -6.87 5.48 -20.07
N ALA A 155 -5.82 4.69 -20.08
CA ALA A 155 -4.63 4.90 -19.26
C ALA A 155 -3.78 6.04 -19.87
N ASP A 156 -4.10 7.29 -19.55
CA ASP A 156 -3.45 8.46 -20.15
C ASP A 156 -1.98 8.58 -19.74
N THR A 157 -1.71 8.32 -18.46
CA THR A 157 -0.34 8.26 -17.93
C THR A 157 -0.23 7.14 -16.91
N ILE A 158 0.83 6.37 -17.04
CA ILE A 158 1.23 5.35 -16.06
C ILE A 158 2.69 5.53 -15.70
N GLY A 159 3.09 5.08 -14.52
CA GLY A 159 4.48 5.18 -14.07
C GLY A 159 4.71 4.52 -12.72
N LYS A 160 5.93 4.65 -12.23
CA LYS A 160 6.41 4.04 -10.98
C LYS A 160 6.94 5.13 -10.04
N PHE A 161 7.07 4.78 -8.76
CA PHE A 161 7.71 5.61 -7.75
C PHE A 161 9.12 5.08 -7.42
N THR A 162 10.17 5.95 -7.53
CA THR A 162 11.59 5.57 -7.32
C THR A 162 12.46 6.64 -6.65
N PRO A 163 12.16 7.28 -5.57
CA PRO A 163 10.91 7.65 -4.90
C PRO A 163 10.09 8.72 -5.68
N LYS A 164 10.67 9.36 -6.69
CA LYS A 164 9.95 10.32 -7.56
C LYS A 164 9.08 9.59 -8.56
N LYS A 165 8.01 10.25 -9.00
CA LYS A 165 7.16 9.74 -10.09
C LYS A 165 7.97 9.68 -11.40
N ILE A 166 8.13 8.48 -11.95
CA ILE A 166 8.78 8.26 -13.25
C ILE A 166 7.74 7.65 -14.19
N PRO A 167 7.36 8.35 -15.28
CA PRO A 167 6.47 7.78 -16.28
C PRO A 167 7.09 6.56 -16.96
N CYS A 168 6.24 5.58 -17.30
CA CYS A 168 6.64 4.42 -18.09
C CYS A 168 5.62 4.18 -19.22
N THR A 169 5.96 3.28 -20.12
CA THR A 169 5.09 2.90 -21.25
C THR A 169 4.20 1.71 -20.93
N GLU A 170 4.61 0.90 -19.94
CA GLU A 170 3.93 -0.33 -19.56
C GLU A 170 4.19 -0.64 -18.09
N LEU A 171 3.18 -1.19 -17.40
CA LEU A 171 3.28 -1.84 -16.10
C LEU A 171 3.04 -3.33 -16.29
N LEU A 172 3.94 -4.15 -15.78
CA LEU A 172 3.94 -5.60 -15.91
C LEU A 172 3.37 -6.29 -14.67
N GLU A 173 3.04 -7.56 -14.79
CA GLU A 173 2.65 -8.44 -13.70
C GLU A 173 3.62 -8.36 -12.51
N GLY A 174 3.08 -8.23 -11.31
CA GLY A 174 3.82 -8.04 -10.06
C GLY A 174 4.24 -6.60 -9.76
N GLU A 175 4.11 -5.68 -10.71
CA GLU A 175 4.53 -4.29 -10.51
C GLU A 175 3.45 -3.43 -9.84
N VAL A 176 3.91 -2.50 -9.02
CA VAL A 176 3.11 -1.42 -8.44
C VAL A 176 3.44 -0.11 -9.14
N GLY A 177 2.41 0.61 -9.54
CA GLY A 177 2.58 1.88 -10.24
C GLY A 177 1.40 2.82 -10.04
N TYR A 178 1.52 4.03 -10.55
CA TYR A 178 0.43 4.98 -10.59
C TYR A 178 -0.23 5.02 -11.96
N LEU A 179 -1.52 5.29 -11.96
CA LEU A 179 -2.39 5.43 -13.12
C LEU A 179 -3.12 6.77 -13.08
N VAL A 180 -3.09 7.51 -14.18
CA VAL A 180 -3.92 8.69 -14.43
C VAL A 180 -4.80 8.40 -15.64
N ALA A 181 -6.10 8.58 -15.50
CA ALA A 181 -7.07 8.20 -16.54
C ALA A 181 -8.16 9.26 -16.79
N SER A 182 -7.85 10.54 -16.51
CA SER A 182 -8.81 11.66 -16.68
C SER A 182 -10.18 11.43 -16.01
N VAL A 183 -10.17 10.71 -14.90
CA VAL A 183 -11.37 10.42 -14.10
C VAL A 183 -11.81 11.72 -13.42
N LYS A 184 -13.05 12.13 -13.65
CA LYS A 184 -13.61 13.35 -13.04
C LYS A 184 -14.33 13.09 -11.73
N ASP A 185 -14.85 11.88 -11.55
CA ASP A 185 -15.56 11.46 -10.34
C ASP A 185 -14.86 10.25 -9.72
N LEU A 186 -14.51 10.41 -8.48
CA LEU A 186 -13.76 9.45 -7.68
C LEU A 186 -14.56 8.22 -7.28
N LYS A 187 -15.88 8.34 -7.22
CA LYS A 187 -16.77 7.19 -7.03
C LYS A 187 -16.72 6.22 -8.20
N SER A 188 -16.17 6.66 -9.32
CA SER A 188 -16.05 5.86 -10.53
C SER A 188 -14.84 4.90 -10.52
N VAL A 189 -13.92 5.07 -9.56
CA VAL A 189 -12.68 4.28 -9.44
C VAL A 189 -12.40 4.00 -7.95
N PRO A 190 -13.28 3.21 -7.29
CA PRO A 190 -13.17 2.98 -5.85
C PRO A 190 -11.89 2.18 -5.50
N VAL A 191 -11.32 2.47 -4.35
CA VAL A 191 -10.19 1.71 -3.80
C VAL A 191 -10.66 0.29 -3.48
N GLY A 192 -9.85 -0.70 -3.83
CA GLY A 192 -10.18 -2.13 -3.72
C GLY A 192 -10.85 -2.72 -4.96
N ASP A 193 -11.15 -1.89 -5.97
CA ASP A 193 -11.75 -2.37 -7.20
C ASP A 193 -10.70 -2.95 -8.17
N THR A 194 -11.18 -3.79 -9.08
CA THR A 194 -10.36 -4.44 -10.09
C THR A 194 -10.44 -3.70 -11.42
N LEU A 195 -9.28 -3.43 -11.99
CA LEU A 195 -9.14 -2.97 -13.38
C LEU A 195 -8.87 -4.16 -14.29
N ILE A 196 -9.64 -4.28 -15.35
CA ILE A 196 -9.49 -5.33 -16.37
C ILE A 196 -9.33 -4.73 -17.75
N SER A 197 -8.81 -5.50 -18.70
CA SER A 197 -8.71 -5.04 -20.09
C SER A 197 -10.10 -4.86 -20.70
N ALA A 198 -10.33 -3.74 -21.39
CA ALA A 198 -11.58 -3.52 -22.13
C ALA A 198 -11.79 -4.54 -23.28
N LYS A 199 -10.75 -5.27 -23.68
CA LYS A 199 -10.84 -6.34 -24.70
C LYS A 199 -11.39 -7.65 -24.14
N TYR A 200 -11.27 -7.86 -22.82
CA TYR A 200 -11.62 -9.09 -22.11
C TYR A 200 -12.49 -8.77 -20.89
N PRO A 201 -13.73 -8.28 -21.09
CA PRO A 201 -14.61 -7.84 -20.01
C PRO A 201 -15.10 -8.97 -19.09
N GLU A 202 -14.95 -10.22 -19.53
CA GLU A 202 -15.27 -11.45 -18.78
C GLU A 202 -14.23 -11.80 -17.71
N THR A 203 -13.03 -11.19 -17.75
CA THR A 203 -12.00 -11.43 -16.75
C THR A 203 -12.55 -11.24 -15.33
N ASN A 204 -12.23 -12.19 -14.42
CA ASN A 204 -12.73 -12.18 -13.06
C ASN A 204 -12.20 -10.99 -12.26
N GLU A 205 -12.95 -10.58 -11.27
CA GLU A 205 -12.48 -9.61 -10.26
C GLU A 205 -11.53 -10.26 -9.28
N LEU A 206 -10.65 -9.45 -8.71
CA LEU A 206 -9.79 -9.82 -7.58
C LEU A 206 -10.57 -9.65 -6.28
N ASP A 207 -10.16 -10.36 -5.24
CA ASP A 207 -10.64 -10.09 -3.89
C ASP A 207 -10.26 -8.66 -3.51
N GLY A 208 -11.27 -7.83 -3.31
CA GLY A 208 -11.11 -6.44 -2.91
C GLY A 208 -10.80 -6.28 -1.42
N PHE A 209 -10.93 -5.06 -0.93
CA PHE A 209 -10.81 -4.79 0.51
C PHE A 209 -12.18 -4.86 1.17
N GLU A 210 -12.21 -5.32 2.43
CA GLU A 210 -13.44 -5.27 3.24
C GLU A 210 -13.90 -3.81 3.41
N GLU A 211 -15.20 -3.56 3.23
CA GLU A 211 -15.78 -2.24 3.49
C GLU A 211 -15.69 -1.91 4.98
N VAL A 212 -15.03 -0.80 5.28
CA VAL A 212 -15.02 -0.25 6.64
C VAL A 212 -16.40 0.36 6.93
N LYS A 213 -17.17 -0.28 7.80
CA LYS A 213 -18.46 0.26 8.23
C LYS A 213 -18.22 1.47 9.13
N PRO A 214 -18.83 2.65 8.81
CA PRO A 214 -18.73 3.83 9.68
C PRO A 214 -19.24 3.52 11.08
N GLN A 215 -18.42 3.85 12.10
CA GLN A 215 -18.79 3.64 13.51
C GLN A 215 -19.08 4.96 14.25
N VAL A 216 -18.59 6.06 13.70
CA VAL A 216 -18.79 7.40 14.28
C VAL A 216 -19.35 8.33 13.22
N PHE A 217 -20.37 9.06 13.57
CA PHE A 217 -20.98 10.07 12.72
C PHE A 217 -20.77 11.44 13.36
N ALA A 218 -20.32 12.41 12.56
CA ALA A 218 -20.14 13.79 12.98
C ALA A 218 -20.74 14.76 11.96
N SER A 219 -21.36 15.83 12.43
CA SER A 219 -21.84 16.92 11.59
C SER A 219 -20.83 18.07 11.64
N PHE A 220 -20.39 18.52 10.49
CA PHE A 220 -19.47 19.64 10.35
C PHE A 220 -20.17 20.83 9.73
N PHE A 221 -19.91 22.01 10.24
CA PHE A 221 -20.48 23.27 9.73
C PHE A 221 -19.34 24.29 9.57
N PRO A 222 -19.28 25.05 8.46
CA PRO A 222 -18.37 26.18 8.36
C PRO A 222 -18.78 27.27 9.34
N ILE A 223 -17.82 28.03 9.85
CA ILE A 223 -18.07 29.16 10.76
C ILE A 223 -18.79 30.29 10.00
N ASP A 224 -18.37 30.56 8.76
CA ASP A 224 -19.03 31.51 7.86
C ASP A 224 -19.86 30.75 6.82
N SER A 225 -21.11 31.15 6.65
CA SER A 225 -22.01 30.55 5.65
C SER A 225 -21.53 30.78 4.22
N ASN A 226 -20.76 31.82 3.96
CA ASN A 226 -20.17 32.10 2.63
C ASN A 226 -19.12 31.04 2.25
N ASP A 227 -18.53 30.35 3.20
CA ASP A 227 -17.53 29.30 2.96
C ASP A 227 -18.15 27.93 2.68
N TYR A 228 -19.47 27.80 2.70
CA TYR A 228 -20.16 26.51 2.56
C TYR A 228 -19.75 25.75 1.29
N GLN A 229 -19.66 26.43 0.15
CA GLN A 229 -19.30 25.81 -1.12
C GLN A 229 -17.85 25.29 -1.09
N ALA A 230 -16.90 26.11 -0.64
CA ALA A 230 -15.50 25.72 -0.51
C ALA A 230 -15.31 24.58 0.48
N PHE A 231 -16.05 24.63 1.61
CA PHE A 231 -16.06 23.58 2.63
C PHE A 231 -16.59 22.25 2.06
N ARG A 232 -17.69 22.26 1.32
CA ARG A 232 -18.24 21.06 0.67
C ARG A 232 -17.27 20.44 -0.32
N GLU A 233 -16.60 21.27 -1.14
CA GLU A 233 -15.58 20.80 -2.08
C GLU A 233 -14.37 20.21 -1.37
N ALA A 234 -13.93 20.80 -0.25
CA ALA A 234 -12.86 20.28 0.58
C ALA A 234 -13.21 18.91 1.20
N LEU A 235 -14.44 18.76 1.72
CA LEU A 235 -14.92 17.48 2.25
C LEU A 235 -15.02 16.40 1.16
N GLN A 236 -15.47 16.75 -0.04
CA GLN A 236 -15.48 15.83 -1.16
C GLN A 236 -14.06 15.35 -1.50
N LYS A 237 -13.07 16.24 -1.50
CA LYS A 237 -11.66 15.88 -1.71
C LYS A 237 -11.10 15.02 -0.58
N LEU A 238 -11.47 15.30 0.66
CA LEU A 238 -11.04 14.54 1.83
C LEU A 238 -11.61 13.11 1.84
N ASN A 239 -12.82 12.92 1.36
CA ASN A 239 -13.49 11.59 1.30
C ASN A 239 -12.86 10.64 0.25
N LEU A 240 -11.76 11.07 -0.38
CA LEU A 240 -11.00 10.31 -1.36
C LEU A 240 -9.79 9.61 -0.77
N ASN A 241 -9.27 10.15 0.32
CA ASN A 241 -8.11 9.63 1.02
C ASN A 241 -8.62 8.61 2.09
#